data_d67546e40fb3f4645bc013f4e2a3fbca
#
_entry.id   d67546e40fb3f4645bc013f4e2a3fbca
#
_cell.length_a   1.000
_cell.length_b   1.000
_cell.length_c   1.000
_cell.angle_alpha   90.00
_cell.angle_beta   90.00
_cell.angle_gamma   90.00
#
_symmetry.space_group_name_H-M   'P 1'
#
loop_
_entity.id
_entity.type
_entity.pdbx_description
1 polymer ?
#
loop_
_entity_poly.entity_id
_entity_poly.type
_entity_poly.pdbx_seq_one_letter_code
_entity_poly.pdbx_strand_id
1 'polypeptide(L)'
;LDPQRTHPGALSAFRSAGGQVTQTLTAATDLGIDGVVGISGQGPLRPAAAEVFAIAEAAGVAVVAVDVPSGIDVATGSITGPAVHAALTVTFGGRKPVHALADCGRVEVVDIGLDLPPTPLMALDAADVRACWPVPGRLDDKYTQGVVGILAGSAAYPGAAVLCTGAAVAATSGMVRYAGAAAAEVVAHWPEVVIASSPAATGRVQ
;
A
#
# COMPACT_ATOMS: atom_id res chain seq x y z
N LEU A 1 -10.40 -25.35 12.55
CA LEU A 1 -10.26 -25.95 11.20
C LEU A 1 -10.69 -27.41 11.22
N ASP A 2 -11.23 -27.93 10.11
CA ASP A 2 -11.71 -29.31 10.01
C ASP A 2 -10.53 -30.27 9.77
N PRO A 3 -10.15 -31.11 10.76
CA PRO A 3 -9.03 -32.03 10.62
C PRO A 3 -9.23 -33.08 9.52
N GLN A 4 -10.47 -33.36 9.14
CA GLN A 4 -10.79 -34.35 8.09
C GLN A 4 -10.50 -33.80 6.68
N ARG A 5 -10.37 -32.47 6.53
CA ARG A 5 -10.05 -31.79 5.27
C ARG A 5 -8.56 -31.37 5.16
N THR A 6 -7.77 -31.72 6.17
CA THR A 6 -6.34 -31.42 6.19
C THR A 6 -5.56 -32.49 5.43
N HIS A 7 -4.48 -32.12 4.72
CA HIS A 7 -3.62 -33.07 4.04
C HIS A 7 -3.02 -34.07 5.05
N PRO A 8 -3.28 -35.39 4.90
CA PRO A 8 -2.94 -36.37 5.95
C PRO A 8 -1.44 -36.39 6.32
N GLY A 9 -0.55 -36.30 5.32
CA GLY A 9 0.90 -36.29 5.55
C GLY A 9 1.36 -35.03 6.29
N ALA A 10 0.81 -33.85 5.97
CA ALA A 10 1.13 -32.61 6.67
C ALA A 10 0.64 -32.64 8.12
N LEU A 11 -0.57 -33.17 8.36
CA LEU A 11 -1.11 -33.31 9.71
C LEU A 11 -0.28 -34.30 10.55
N SER A 12 0.15 -35.41 9.96
CA SER A 12 1.02 -36.40 10.61
C SER A 12 2.37 -35.78 10.99
N ALA A 13 3.01 -35.07 10.07
CA ALA A 13 4.27 -34.38 10.31
C ALA A 13 4.15 -33.32 11.40
N PHE A 14 3.08 -32.52 11.38
CA PHE A 14 2.79 -31.51 12.39
C PHE A 14 2.66 -32.16 13.80
N ARG A 15 1.89 -33.22 13.91
CA ARG A 15 1.74 -33.95 15.20
C ARG A 15 3.04 -34.59 15.67
N SER A 16 3.83 -35.15 14.77
CA SER A 16 5.13 -35.74 15.09
C SER A 16 6.13 -34.72 15.59
N ALA A 17 5.99 -33.47 15.14
CA ALA A 17 6.77 -32.32 15.64
C ALA A 17 6.23 -31.73 16.97
N GLY A 18 5.24 -32.36 17.61
CA GLY A 18 4.65 -31.89 18.86
C GLY A 18 3.48 -30.92 18.68
N GLY A 19 3.03 -30.68 17.45
CA GLY A 19 1.91 -29.80 17.17
C GLY A 19 0.59 -30.36 17.71
N GLN A 20 -0.26 -29.48 18.26
CA GLN A 20 -1.57 -29.83 18.80
C GLN A 20 -2.68 -29.25 17.94
N VAL A 21 -3.66 -30.08 17.60
CA VAL A 21 -4.85 -29.63 16.88
C VAL A 21 -5.89 -29.16 17.87
N THR A 22 -6.22 -27.86 17.83
CA THR A 22 -7.23 -27.25 18.68
C THR A 22 -8.28 -26.54 17.82
N GLN A 23 -9.42 -26.24 18.41
CA GLN A 23 -10.47 -25.43 17.79
C GLN A 23 -10.50 -23.99 18.29
N THR A 24 -9.69 -23.67 19.31
CA THR A 24 -9.63 -22.36 19.96
C THR A 24 -8.18 -21.96 20.15
N LEU A 25 -7.94 -20.64 20.25
CA LEU A 25 -6.65 -20.10 20.66
C LEU A 25 -6.49 -20.25 22.19
N THR A 26 -5.26 -20.46 22.61
CA THR A 26 -4.88 -20.43 24.03
C THR A 26 -4.40 -19.03 24.43
N ALA A 27 -4.51 -18.68 25.69
CA ALA A 27 -4.02 -17.41 26.24
C ALA A 27 -2.48 -17.23 26.11
N ALA A 28 -1.74 -18.29 25.76
CA ALA A 28 -0.29 -18.27 25.55
C ALA A 28 0.09 -18.22 24.07
N THR A 29 -0.79 -17.75 23.19
CA THR A 29 -0.49 -17.63 21.76
C THR A 29 0.26 -16.34 21.49
N ASP A 30 1.51 -16.44 21.05
CA ASP A 30 2.38 -15.29 20.75
C ASP A 30 2.25 -14.82 19.30
N LEU A 31 1.92 -15.74 18.37
CA LEU A 31 1.83 -15.48 16.94
C LEU A 31 0.77 -16.35 16.28
N GLY A 32 -0.05 -15.74 15.44
CA GLY A 32 -0.98 -16.44 14.55
C GLY A 32 -0.38 -16.61 13.15
N ILE A 33 -0.65 -17.75 12.52
CA ILE A 33 -0.36 -17.96 11.10
C ILE A 33 -1.67 -18.23 10.37
N ASP A 34 -2.01 -17.37 9.42
CA ASP A 34 -3.17 -17.54 8.55
C ASP A 34 -2.77 -18.30 7.29
N GLY A 35 -3.16 -19.55 7.21
CA GLY A 35 -3.02 -20.41 6.04
C GLY A 35 -4.36 -20.99 5.62
N VAL A 36 -5.47 -20.25 5.80
CA VAL A 36 -6.83 -20.76 5.54
C VAL A 36 -7.15 -20.78 4.06
N VAL A 37 -6.81 -19.71 3.33
CA VAL A 37 -6.93 -19.62 1.87
C VAL A 37 -5.67 -19.01 1.27
N GLY A 38 -5.45 -19.27 -0.03
CA GLY A 38 -4.38 -18.68 -0.83
C GLY A 38 -4.95 -17.93 -2.04
N ILE A 39 -4.26 -17.98 -3.17
CA ILE A 39 -4.58 -17.24 -4.41
C ILE A 39 -6.00 -17.45 -4.98
N SER A 40 -6.71 -18.47 -4.56
CA SER A 40 -8.10 -18.73 -4.95
C SER A 40 -9.12 -18.23 -3.92
N GLY A 41 -8.67 -17.46 -2.93
CA GLY A 41 -9.52 -16.94 -1.87
C GLY A 41 -10.58 -15.96 -2.40
N GLN A 42 -11.82 -16.23 -2.06
CA GLN A 42 -12.97 -15.39 -2.38
C GLN A 42 -13.94 -15.37 -1.21
N GLY A 43 -14.54 -14.20 -0.98
CA GLY A 43 -15.53 -14.00 0.05
C GLY A 43 -14.98 -14.02 1.49
N PRO A 44 -15.86 -13.87 2.47
CA PRO A 44 -15.49 -13.72 3.88
C PRO A 44 -14.98 -15.04 4.48
N LEU A 45 -14.31 -14.91 5.64
CA LEU A 45 -13.96 -16.07 6.46
C LEU A 45 -15.20 -16.89 6.82
N ARG A 46 -15.04 -18.21 6.81
CA ARG A 46 -16.08 -19.10 7.36
C ARG A 46 -16.21 -18.89 8.86
N PRO A 47 -17.38 -19.10 9.47
CA PRO A 47 -17.65 -18.78 10.86
C PRO A 47 -16.60 -19.27 11.85
N ALA A 48 -16.19 -20.53 11.75
CA ALA A 48 -15.20 -21.12 12.65
C ALA A 48 -13.81 -20.46 12.54
N ALA A 49 -13.38 -20.04 11.34
CA ALA A 49 -12.14 -19.30 11.17
C ALA A 49 -12.28 -17.86 11.66
N ALA A 50 -13.41 -17.22 11.35
CA ALA A 50 -13.70 -15.86 11.81
C ALA A 50 -13.65 -15.75 13.33
N GLU A 51 -14.21 -16.72 14.05
CA GLU A 51 -14.18 -16.76 15.51
C GLU A 51 -12.75 -16.85 16.05
N VAL A 52 -11.92 -17.72 15.48
CA VAL A 52 -10.53 -17.89 15.90
C VAL A 52 -9.72 -16.60 15.70
N PHE A 53 -9.85 -15.96 14.54
CA PHE A 53 -9.11 -14.72 14.26
C PHE A 53 -9.66 -13.52 15.02
N ALA A 54 -10.95 -13.46 15.31
CA ALA A 54 -11.52 -12.44 16.21
C ALA A 54 -10.96 -12.55 17.63
N ILE A 55 -10.75 -13.78 18.14
CA ILE A 55 -10.10 -14.00 19.44
C ILE A 55 -8.63 -13.53 19.38
N ALA A 56 -7.91 -13.84 18.29
CA ALA A 56 -6.53 -13.41 18.11
C ALA A 56 -6.41 -11.87 18.13
N GLU A 57 -7.28 -11.20 17.38
CA GLU A 57 -7.33 -9.74 17.31
C GLU A 57 -7.65 -9.12 18.67
N ALA A 58 -8.66 -9.61 19.36
CA ALA A 58 -9.03 -9.14 20.69
C ALA A 58 -7.92 -9.33 21.74
N ALA A 59 -7.08 -10.36 21.55
CA ALA A 59 -5.91 -10.64 22.40
C ALA A 59 -4.64 -9.87 21.96
N GLY A 60 -4.69 -9.10 20.88
CA GLY A 60 -3.52 -8.39 20.34
C GLY A 60 -2.46 -9.32 19.74
N VAL A 61 -2.82 -10.53 19.35
CA VAL A 61 -1.91 -11.49 18.73
C VAL A 61 -1.60 -11.06 17.29
N ALA A 62 -0.32 -10.86 16.97
CA ALA A 62 0.10 -10.56 15.61
C ALA A 62 -0.19 -11.75 14.69
N VAL A 63 -0.66 -11.48 13.47
CA VAL A 63 -0.94 -12.52 12.48
C VAL A 63 -0.03 -12.36 11.26
N VAL A 64 0.58 -13.46 10.83
CA VAL A 64 1.29 -13.59 9.57
C VAL A 64 0.41 -14.35 8.58
N ALA A 65 0.03 -13.71 7.49
CA ALA A 65 -0.73 -14.36 6.42
C ALA A 65 0.19 -15.05 5.41
N VAL A 66 -0.19 -16.25 5.04
CA VAL A 66 0.48 -17.03 3.99
C VAL A 66 -0.20 -16.72 2.66
N ASP A 67 0.53 -16.09 1.78
CA ASP A 67 0.15 -15.68 0.43
C ASP A 67 -0.79 -14.45 0.40
N VAL A 68 -1.93 -14.52 1.05
CA VAL A 68 -2.93 -13.43 1.15
C VAL A 68 -3.68 -13.52 2.49
N PRO A 69 -4.10 -12.41 3.09
CA PRO A 69 -4.97 -12.47 4.26
C PRO A 69 -6.33 -13.07 3.89
N SER A 70 -6.76 -14.08 4.64
CA SER A 70 -8.01 -14.78 4.38
C SER A 70 -9.23 -13.89 4.65
N GLY A 71 -10.21 -13.98 3.76
CA GLY A 71 -11.43 -13.15 3.82
C GLY A 71 -11.40 -11.91 2.95
N ILE A 72 -10.28 -11.67 2.25
CA ILE A 72 -10.13 -10.60 1.25
C ILE A 72 -10.18 -11.23 -0.15
N ASP A 73 -10.91 -10.62 -1.06
CA ASP A 73 -10.94 -11.06 -2.46
C ASP A 73 -9.61 -10.75 -3.15
N VAL A 74 -8.97 -11.74 -3.71
CA VAL A 74 -7.60 -11.64 -4.25
C VAL A 74 -7.51 -10.75 -5.48
N ALA A 75 -8.56 -10.70 -6.28
CA ALA A 75 -8.56 -9.94 -7.53
C ALA A 75 -8.93 -8.47 -7.33
N THR A 76 -9.81 -8.19 -6.36
CA THR A 76 -10.42 -6.87 -6.20
C THR A 76 -10.04 -6.16 -4.90
N GLY A 77 -9.46 -6.88 -3.92
CA GLY A 77 -9.23 -6.36 -2.58
C GLY A 77 -10.49 -6.14 -1.74
N SER A 78 -11.66 -6.58 -2.23
CA SER A 78 -12.93 -6.35 -1.56
C SER A 78 -13.07 -7.19 -0.30
N ILE A 79 -13.61 -6.58 0.76
CA ILE A 79 -13.93 -7.23 2.03
C ILE A 79 -15.44 -7.18 2.20
N THR A 80 -16.11 -8.33 2.20
CA THR A 80 -17.58 -8.42 2.29
C THR A 80 -18.07 -8.99 3.62
N GLY A 81 -17.16 -9.30 4.54
CA GLY A 81 -17.46 -9.84 5.87
C GLY A 81 -16.19 -10.03 6.68
N PRO A 82 -16.15 -10.93 7.67
CA PRO A 82 -14.96 -11.17 8.47
C PRO A 82 -13.73 -11.52 7.62
N ALA A 83 -12.61 -10.86 7.88
CA ALA A 83 -11.33 -11.06 7.22
C ALA A 83 -10.18 -11.04 8.25
N VAL A 84 -9.03 -11.55 7.88
CA VAL A 84 -7.82 -11.51 8.71
C VAL A 84 -7.15 -10.16 8.58
N HIS A 85 -6.81 -9.55 9.71
CA HIS A 85 -5.91 -8.40 9.78
C HIS A 85 -4.48 -8.90 9.99
N ALA A 86 -3.69 -8.91 8.93
CA ALA A 86 -2.32 -9.40 8.98
C ALA A 86 -1.33 -8.27 9.29
N ALA A 87 -0.41 -8.51 10.23
CA ALA A 87 0.73 -7.62 10.45
C ALA A 87 1.80 -7.79 9.34
N LEU A 88 1.90 -8.99 8.79
CA LEU A 88 2.80 -9.36 7.71
C LEU A 88 2.10 -10.36 6.79
N THR A 89 2.26 -10.18 5.48
CA THR A 89 1.88 -11.17 4.48
C THR A 89 3.14 -11.65 3.75
N VAL A 90 3.37 -12.95 3.76
CA VAL A 90 4.45 -13.59 2.99
C VAL A 90 3.84 -14.21 1.75
N THR A 91 4.15 -13.66 0.59
CA THR A 91 3.64 -14.12 -0.71
C THR A 91 4.76 -14.73 -1.56
N PHE A 92 4.41 -15.59 -2.52
CA PHE A 92 5.37 -16.41 -3.24
C PHE A 92 5.37 -16.10 -4.74
N GLY A 93 6.58 -16.00 -5.32
CA GLY A 93 6.82 -15.74 -6.73
C GLY A 93 6.56 -14.29 -7.14
N GLY A 94 5.42 -13.72 -6.78
CA GLY A 94 5.07 -12.36 -7.14
C GLY A 94 3.89 -11.82 -6.34
N ARG A 95 3.74 -10.50 -6.34
CA ARG A 95 2.58 -9.84 -5.73
C ARG A 95 1.31 -10.14 -6.55
N LYS A 96 0.18 -10.21 -5.86
CA LYS A 96 -1.15 -10.31 -6.44
C LYS A 96 -1.83 -8.94 -6.35
N PRO A 97 -2.89 -8.66 -7.13
CA PRO A 97 -3.61 -7.37 -7.09
C PRO A 97 -4.04 -6.95 -5.67
N VAL A 98 -4.48 -7.89 -4.86
CA VAL A 98 -4.89 -7.64 -3.47
C VAL A 98 -3.83 -6.92 -2.63
N HIS A 99 -2.53 -7.19 -2.87
CA HIS A 99 -1.44 -6.57 -2.12
C HIS A 99 -1.26 -5.07 -2.40
N ALA A 100 -1.89 -4.54 -3.45
CA ALA A 100 -1.94 -3.12 -3.77
C ALA A 100 -3.32 -2.50 -3.50
N LEU A 101 -4.37 -3.33 -3.39
CA LEU A 101 -5.77 -2.89 -3.31
C LEU A 101 -6.36 -2.96 -1.90
N ALA A 102 -5.74 -3.73 -1.00
CA ALA A 102 -6.22 -3.92 0.37
C ALA A 102 -5.09 -3.81 1.39
N ASP A 103 -5.45 -3.65 2.66
CA ASP A 103 -4.49 -3.74 3.75
C ASP A 103 -4.10 -5.20 3.99
N CYS A 104 -2.89 -5.54 3.59
CA CYS A 104 -2.28 -6.85 3.79
C CYS A 104 -1.14 -6.79 4.82
N GLY A 105 -1.02 -5.70 5.58
CA GLY A 105 0.15 -5.45 6.41
C GLY A 105 1.42 -5.26 5.58
N ARG A 106 2.58 -5.49 6.17
CA ARG A 106 3.84 -5.51 5.40
C ARG A 106 3.85 -6.72 4.46
N VAL A 107 4.12 -6.50 3.18
CA VAL A 107 4.14 -7.58 2.18
C VAL A 107 5.58 -7.93 1.81
N GLU A 108 5.95 -9.18 2.07
CA GLU A 108 7.24 -9.77 1.70
C GLU A 108 7.05 -10.77 0.56
N VAL A 109 7.84 -10.65 -0.50
CA VAL A 109 7.81 -11.57 -1.64
C VAL A 109 8.97 -12.54 -1.52
N VAL A 110 8.67 -13.82 -1.50
CA VAL A 110 9.66 -14.90 -1.54
C VAL A 110 9.76 -15.41 -2.96
N ASP A 111 10.96 -15.28 -3.54
CA ASP A 111 11.24 -15.88 -4.85
C ASP A 111 11.29 -17.41 -4.71
N ILE A 112 10.47 -18.08 -5.49
CA ILE A 112 10.39 -19.54 -5.56
C ILE A 112 10.83 -20.09 -6.92
N GLY A 113 11.52 -19.27 -7.72
CA GLY A 113 12.05 -19.65 -9.04
C GLY A 113 11.01 -19.73 -10.14
N LEU A 114 9.90 -18.98 -10.03
CA LEU A 114 8.90 -18.91 -11.11
C LEU A 114 9.33 -17.88 -12.15
N ASP A 115 9.34 -18.31 -13.40
CA ASP A 115 9.44 -17.40 -14.55
C ASP A 115 8.04 -16.81 -14.83
N LEU A 116 7.81 -15.60 -14.30
CA LEU A 116 6.53 -14.92 -14.43
C LEU A 116 6.53 -14.04 -15.68
N PRO A 117 5.47 -14.10 -16.50
CA PRO A 117 5.36 -13.23 -17.66
C PRO A 117 5.27 -11.76 -17.23
N PRO A 118 5.76 -10.83 -18.05
CA PRO A 118 5.59 -9.40 -17.79
C PRO A 118 4.09 -9.04 -17.69
N THR A 119 3.75 -8.21 -16.73
CA THR A 119 2.39 -7.73 -16.50
C THR A 119 2.31 -6.22 -16.73
N PRO A 120 1.23 -5.69 -17.31
CA PRO A 120 0.99 -4.26 -17.42
C PRO A 120 0.60 -3.64 -16.06
N LEU A 121 0.27 -4.45 -15.06
CA LEU A 121 -0.10 -3.97 -13.74
C LEU A 121 1.15 -3.93 -12.86
N MET A 122 1.58 -2.72 -12.50
CA MET A 122 2.75 -2.49 -11.67
C MET A 122 2.40 -1.55 -10.51
N ALA A 123 3.03 -1.75 -9.38
CA ALA A 123 3.04 -0.82 -8.26
C ALA A 123 4.45 -0.24 -8.15
N LEU A 124 4.55 1.10 -8.01
CA LEU A 124 5.84 1.75 -7.79
C LEU A 124 6.33 1.43 -6.37
N ASP A 125 7.59 1.10 -6.26
CA ASP A 125 8.28 1.00 -4.97
C ASP A 125 9.20 2.22 -4.72
N ALA A 126 9.85 2.25 -3.58
CA ALA A 126 10.75 3.35 -3.22
C ALA A 126 11.98 3.45 -4.15
N ALA A 127 12.39 2.36 -4.79
CA ALA A 127 13.51 2.37 -5.73
C ALA A 127 13.07 2.98 -7.07
N ASP A 128 11.88 2.64 -7.53
CA ASP A 128 11.29 3.24 -8.74
C ASP A 128 11.12 4.76 -8.57
N VAL A 129 10.55 5.19 -7.45
CA VAL A 129 10.40 6.61 -7.14
C VAL A 129 11.76 7.31 -7.10
N ARG A 130 12.75 6.71 -6.45
CA ARG A 130 14.11 7.27 -6.37
C ARG A 130 14.77 7.40 -7.75
N ALA A 131 14.55 6.43 -8.63
CA ALA A 131 15.11 6.45 -9.99
C ALA A 131 14.51 7.58 -10.85
N CYS A 132 13.25 7.95 -10.60
CA CYS A 132 12.54 9.00 -11.31
C CYS A 132 12.62 10.38 -10.65
N TRP A 133 13.05 10.45 -9.37
CA TRP A 133 13.05 11.69 -8.60
C TRP A 133 14.11 12.66 -9.12
N PRO A 134 13.75 13.90 -9.48
CA PRO A 134 14.70 14.90 -9.96
C PRO A 134 15.60 15.37 -8.83
N VAL A 135 16.88 15.02 -8.89
CA VAL A 135 17.90 15.50 -7.94
C VAL A 135 18.75 16.55 -8.65
N PRO A 136 18.81 17.80 -8.16
CA PRO A 136 19.61 18.85 -8.77
C PRO A 136 21.10 18.51 -8.79
N GLY A 137 21.73 18.68 -9.92
CA GLY A 137 23.18 18.69 -10.06
C GLY A 137 23.78 20.05 -9.71
N ARG A 138 25.11 20.13 -9.62
CA ARG A 138 25.84 21.33 -9.22
C ARG A 138 25.65 22.53 -10.17
N LEU A 139 25.28 22.29 -11.41
CA LEU A 139 25.09 23.33 -12.45
C LEU A 139 23.62 23.56 -12.76
N ASP A 140 22.72 22.92 -12.06
CA ASP A 140 21.30 23.11 -12.24
C ASP A 140 20.80 24.41 -11.59
N ASP A 141 19.80 24.97 -12.21
CA ASP A 141 19.05 26.10 -11.69
C ASP A 141 17.54 25.80 -11.68
N LYS A 142 16.77 26.76 -11.20
CA LYS A 142 15.29 26.62 -11.12
C LYS A 142 14.59 26.42 -12.46
N TYR A 143 15.27 26.61 -13.59
CA TYR A 143 14.70 26.42 -14.93
C TYR A 143 15.15 25.08 -15.53
N THR A 144 16.39 24.66 -15.28
CA THR A 144 16.91 23.39 -15.79
C THR A 144 16.21 22.19 -15.14
N GLN A 145 15.77 22.33 -13.88
CA GLN A 145 14.98 21.34 -13.17
C GLN A 145 13.48 21.34 -13.53
N GLY A 146 13.08 22.27 -14.41
CA GLY A 146 11.69 22.41 -14.85
C GLY A 146 10.84 23.35 -14.01
N VAL A 147 9.71 23.72 -14.57
CA VAL A 147 8.73 24.61 -13.94
C VAL A 147 7.39 23.92 -13.85
N VAL A 148 6.85 23.79 -12.65
CA VAL A 148 5.53 23.22 -12.41
C VAL A 148 4.51 24.33 -12.25
N GLY A 149 3.46 24.31 -13.09
CA GLY A 149 2.33 25.23 -12.99
C GLY A 149 1.18 24.61 -12.22
N ILE A 150 0.67 25.29 -11.21
CA ILE A 150 -0.45 24.86 -10.38
C ILE A 150 -1.67 25.75 -10.66
N LEU A 151 -2.79 25.10 -10.99
CA LEU A 151 -4.12 25.72 -11.03
C LEU A 151 -5.04 24.89 -10.13
N ALA A 152 -5.30 25.37 -8.94
CA ALA A 152 -6.07 24.65 -7.94
C ALA A 152 -6.76 25.63 -6.99
N GLY A 153 -7.78 25.13 -6.28
CA GLY A 153 -8.55 25.90 -5.32
C GLY A 153 -9.46 26.95 -5.97
N SER A 154 -10.20 27.62 -5.12
CA SER A 154 -11.05 28.75 -5.48
C SER A 154 -11.06 29.74 -4.32
N ALA A 155 -11.67 30.92 -4.50
CA ALA A 155 -11.84 31.89 -3.41
C ALA A 155 -12.63 31.30 -2.22
N ALA A 156 -13.58 30.39 -2.50
CA ALA A 156 -14.37 29.71 -1.46
C ALA A 156 -13.58 28.54 -0.79
N TYR A 157 -12.63 27.94 -1.49
CA TYR A 157 -11.86 26.77 -1.03
C TYR A 157 -10.36 26.96 -1.29
N PRO A 158 -9.70 27.93 -0.62
CA PRO A 158 -8.30 28.23 -0.85
C PRO A 158 -7.35 27.12 -0.36
N GLY A 159 -7.78 26.29 0.59
CA GLY A 159 -6.99 25.20 1.14
C GLY A 159 -6.50 24.19 0.08
N ALA A 160 -7.30 23.92 -0.94
CA ALA A 160 -6.87 23.07 -2.04
C ALA A 160 -5.68 23.65 -2.83
N ALA A 161 -5.65 24.99 -3.01
CA ALA A 161 -4.53 25.68 -3.63
C ALA A 161 -3.25 25.53 -2.78
N VAL A 162 -3.36 25.74 -1.48
CA VAL A 162 -2.23 25.65 -0.54
C VAL A 162 -1.64 24.25 -0.52
N LEU A 163 -2.51 23.22 -0.43
CA LEU A 163 -2.08 21.83 -0.39
C LEU A 163 -1.44 21.35 -1.69
N CYS A 164 -2.08 21.65 -2.84
CA CYS A 164 -1.52 21.27 -4.15
C CYS A 164 -0.18 21.96 -4.42
N THR A 165 -0.08 23.24 -4.08
CA THR A 165 1.15 24.01 -4.26
C THR A 165 2.25 23.50 -3.34
N GLY A 166 1.93 23.20 -2.08
CA GLY A 166 2.88 22.62 -1.13
C GLY A 166 3.39 21.25 -1.55
N ALA A 167 2.52 20.40 -2.09
CA ALA A 167 2.93 19.12 -2.65
C ALA A 167 3.90 19.28 -3.83
N ALA A 168 3.65 20.26 -4.72
CA ALA A 168 4.56 20.56 -5.83
C ALA A 168 5.90 21.11 -5.35
N VAL A 169 5.92 21.98 -4.36
CA VAL A 169 7.15 22.51 -3.71
C VAL A 169 7.97 21.35 -3.12
N ALA A 170 7.30 20.42 -2.41
CA ALA A 170 7.98 19.28 -1.81
C ALA A 170 8.47 18.24 -2.83
N ALA A 171 7.80 18.12 -3.99
CA ALA A 171 8.08 17.12 -4.99
C ALA A 171 9.06 17.57 -6.08
N THR A 172 9.39 18.85 -6.19
CA THR A 172 10.27 19.36 -7.25
C THR A 172 11.41 20.18 -6.69
N SER A 173 12.55 20.12 -7.37
CA SER A 173 13.70 20.98 -7.12
C SER A 173 13.71 22.24 -7.99
N GLY A 174 12.76 22.37 -8.91
CA GLY A 174 12.65 23.45 -9.87
C GLY A 174 11.88 24.67 -9.34
N MET A 175 11.09 25.28 -10.19
CA MET A 175 10.23 26.41 -9.87
C MET A 175 8.76 25.96 -9.82
N VAL A 176 8.04 26.40 -8.80
CA VAL A 176 6.57 26.27 -8.75
C VAL A 176 5.92 27.62 -9.06
N ARG A 177 4.97 27.59 -9.98
CA ARG A 177 4.12 28.74 -10.31
C ARG A 177 2.68 28.43 -9.97
N TYR A 178 2.02 29.36 -9.34
CA TYR A 178 0.59 29.24 -9.04
C TYR A 178 -0.20 30.29 -9.85
N ALA A 179 -1.29 29.87 -10.49
CA ALA A 179 -2.22 30.75 -11.18
C ALA A 179 -3.66 30.40 -10.75
N GLY A 180 -4.21 31.16 -9.82
CA GLY A 180 -5.56 30.92 -9.31
C GLY A 180 -6.01 32.02 -8.36
N ALA A 181 -7.23 31.86 -7.82
CA ALA A 181 -7.88 32.87 -6.99
C ALA A 181 -7.34 32.98 -5.55
N ALA A 182 -6.53 32.02 -5.11
CA ALA A 182 -6.01 31.95 -3.72
C ALA A 182 -4.52 32.32 -3.64
N ALA A 183 -4.09 33.31 -4.42
CA ALA A 183 -2.68 33.71 -4.51
C ALA A 183 -2.11 34.20 -3.17
N ALA A 184 -2.88 34.94 -2.41
CA ALA A 184 -2.46 35.49 -1.11
C ALA A 184 -2.21 34.37 -0.10
N GLU A 185 -3.11 33.39 -0.01
CA GLU A 185 -3.02 32.25 0.88
C GLU A 185 -1.85 31.34 0.48
N VAL A 186 -1.63 31.13 -0.81
CA VAL A 186 -0.50 30.34 -1.31
C VAL A 186 0.82 30.98 -0.91
N VAL A 187 1.00 32.28 -1.16
CA VAL A 187 2.26 32.97 -0.83
C VAL A 187 2.48 33.09 0.67
N ALA A 188 1.41 33.19 1.46
CA ALA A 188 1.52 33.20 2.92
C ALA A 188 2.10 31.89 3.49
N HIS A 189 1.86 30.75 2.80
CA HIS A 189 2.37 29.44 3.22
C HIS A 189 3.65 29.03 2.49
N TRP A 190 3.77 29.42 1.23
CA TRP A 190 4.85 29.02 0.31
C TRP A 190 5.44 30.25 -0.38
N PRO A 191 6.27 31.06 0.32
CA PRO A 191 6.77 32.33 -0.18
C PRO A 191 7.71 32.19 -1.39
N GLU A 192 8.26 30.99 -1.65
CA GLU A 192 9.09 30.67 -2.82
C GLU A 192 8.28 30.49 -4.12
N VAL A 193 6.97 30.41 -4.02
CA VAL A 193 6.10 30.20 -5.19
C VAL A 193 5.89 31.47 -5.96
N VAL A 194 6.04 31.38 -7.28
CA VAL A 194 5.81 32.52 -8.19
C VAL A 194 4.35 32.58 -8.58
N ILE A 195 3.69 33.72 -8.30
CA ILE A 195 2.33 33.93 -8.78
C ILE A 195 2.36 34.32 -10.25
N ALA A 196 1.57 33.62 -11.04
CA ALA A 196 1.45 33.81 -12.49
C ALA A 196 0.02 34.16 -12.90
N SER A 197 -0.13 34.90 -14.00
CA SER A 197 -1.45 35.24 -14.55
C SER A 197 -2.09 34.07 -15.33
N SER A 198 -1.30 33.06 -15.67
CA SER A 198 -1.75 31.86 -16.39
C SER A 198 -0.90 30.64 -16.00
N PRO A 199 -1.49 29.45 -15.86
CA PRO A 199 -0.74 28.22 -15.64
C PRO A 199 0.09 27.82 -16.87
N ALA A 200 -0.27 28.28 -18.05
CA ALA A 200 0.41 28.02 -19.32
C ALA A 200 1.72 28.82 -19.51
N ALA A 201 2.14 29.59 -18.53
CA ALA A 201 3.44 30.27 -18.55
C ALA A 201 4.61 29.27 -18.38
N THR A 202 4.63 28.24 -19.19
CA THR A 202 5.70 27.21 -19.31
C THR A 202 6.78 27.66 -20.30
N GLY A 203 6.88 28.94 -20.62
CA GLY A 203 7.92 29.44 -21.49
C GLY A 203 9.21 29.69 -20.72
N ARG A 204 10.34 29.16 -21.18
CA ARG A 204 11.61 29.90 -21.03
C ARG A 204 11.32 31.33 -21.45
N VAL A 205 11.46 32.26 -20.50
CA VAL A 205 11.63 33.64 -20.90
C VAL A 205 12.97 33.65 -21.65
N GLN A 206 12.89 33.85 -22.95
CA GLN A 206 14.06 34.10 -23.79
C GLN A 206 14.70 35.40 -23.33
#